data_5c3e43a170921d49956c60452dc85784
#
_entry.id   5c3e43a170921d49956c60452dc85784
#
_cell.length_a   1.000
_cell.length_b   1.000
_cell.length_c   1.000
_cell.angle_alpha   90.00
_cell.angle_beta   90.00
_cell.angle_gamma   90.00
#
_symmetry.space_group_name_H-M   'P 1'
#
loop_
_entity.id
_entity.type
_entity.pdbx_description
1 polymer ?
#
loop_
_entity_poly.entity_id
_entity_poly.type
_entity_poly.pdbx_seq_one_letter_code
_entity_poly.pdbx_strand_id
1 'polypeptide(L)'
;MAPEVMCKQNHGVSVDYYAVGVIAYECMMGRRPYNGKGRREIRDLILARQIKIDYNEIPQGWSTSAVDFINGLIKRKPAQRLGANGPSEIKLHPWFRDFDWDALESYKMDSPFKPPTDDENFDKKNSESEWKDINEESLQHCIELL
;
A
#
# COMPACT_ATOMS: atom_id res chain seq x y z
N MET A 1 4.16 -1.83 -6.53
CA MET A 1 4.83 -0.83 -7.41
C MET A 1 3.78 -0.28 -8.36
N ALA A 2 3.69 1.05 -8.49
CA ALA A 2 2.71 1.70 -9.35
C ALA A 2 3.06 1.55 -10.84
N PRO A 3 2.05 1.60 -11.77
CA PRO A 3 2.26 1.39 -13.21
C PRO A 3 3.30 2.33 -13.83
N GLU A 4 3.26 3.62 -13.48
CA GLU A 4 4.19 4.63 -13.96
C GLU A 4 5.63 4.35 -13.55
N VAL A 5 5.85 3.83 -12.33
CA VAL A 5 7.18 3.42 -11.85
C VAL A 5 7.69 2.20 -12.65
N MET A 6 6.81 1.23 -12.90
CA MET A 6 7.16 0.05 -13.71
C MET A 6 7.51 0.42 -15.16
N CYS A 7 6.91 1.50 -15.66
CA CYS A 7 7.17 2.03 -17.01
C CYS A 7 8.33 3.05 -17.04
N LYS A 8 9.03 3.27 -15.91
CA LYS A 8 10.12 4.25 -15.79
C LYS A 8 9.69 5.68 -16.16
N GLN A 9 8.45 6.03 -15.88
CA GLN A 9 7.92 7.37 -16.08
C GLN A 9 8.16 8.23 -14.84
N ASN A 10 8.15 9.55 -15.03
CA ASN A 10 8.17 10.49 -13.92
C ASN A 10 6.97 10.24 -13.01
N HIS A 11 7.20 10.30 -11.70
CA HIS A 11 6.18 10.00 -10.70
C HIS A 11 6.30 10.94 -9.49
N GLY A 12 5.23 11.06 -8.78
CA GLY A 12 5.10 11.85 -7.54
C GLY A 12 4.42 11.03 -6.45
N VAL A 13 3.92 11.67 -5.41
CA VAL A 13 3.30 11.04 -4.23
C VAL A 13 2.13 10.10 -4.55
N SER A 14 1.51 10.24 -5.71
CA SER A 14 0.40 9.37 -6.13
C SER A 14 0.77 7.88 -6.22
N VAL A 15 2.06 7.54 -6.29
CA VAL A 15 2.52 6.13 -6.24
C VAL A 15 2.23 5.48 -4.90
N ASP A 16 2.30 6.25 -3.81
CA ASP A 16 2.02 5.77 -2.45
C ASP A 16 0.52 5.48 -2.29
N TYR A 17 -0.35 6.33 -2.83
CA TYR A 17 -1.79 6.07 -2.86
C TYR A 17 -2.14 4.79 -3.62
N TYR A 18 -1.44 4.53 -4.74
CA TYR A 18 -1.60 3.25 -5.45
C TYR A 18 -1.17 2.07 -4.58
N ALA A 19 -0.06 2.19 -3.86
CA ALA A 19 0.40 1.13 -2.96
C ALA A 19 -0.60 0.86 -1.83
N VAL A 20 -1.14 1.91 -1.20
CA VAL A 20 -2.21 1.79 -0.21
C VAL A 20 -3.44 1.09 -0.81
N GLY A 21 -3.83 1.46 -2.03
CA GLY A 21 -4.94 0.82 -2.75
C GLY A 21 -4.70 -0.68 -3.00
N VAL A 22 -3.47 -1.08 -3.33
CA VAL A 22 -3.12 -2.50 -3.50
C VAL A 22 -3.22 -3.26 -2.18
N ILE A 23 -2.71 -2.69 -1.08
CA ILE A 23 -2.80 -3.30 0.26
C ILE A 23 -4.27 -3.45 0.67
N ALA A 24 -5.06 -2.39 0.52
CA ALA A 24 -6.49 -2.43 0.84
C ALA A 24 -7.26 -3.45 -0.02
N TYR A 25 -6.89 -3.58 -1.30
CA TYR A 25 -7.43 -4.63 -2.18
C TYR A 25 -7.10 -6.03 -1.66
N GLU A 26 -5.84 -6.27 -1.26
CA GLU A 26 -5.43 -7.57 -0.71
C GLU A 26 -6.16 -7.89 0.59
N CYS A 27 -6.31 -6.90 1.49
CA CYS A 27 -7.06 -7.04 2.74
C CYS A 27 -8.54 -7.38 2.51
N MET A 28 -9.18 -6.74 1.51
CA MET A 28 -10.59 -6.97 1.19
C MET A 28 -10.81 -8.30 0.47
N MET A 29 -10.00 -8.59 -0.54
CA MET A 29 -10.23 -9.69 -1.48
C MET A 29 -9.49 -10.98 -1.11
N GLY A 30 -8.58 -10.94 -0.12
CA GLY A 30 -7.72 -12.08 0.26
C GLY A 30 -6.74 -12.52 -0.84
N ARG A 31 -6.58 -11.73 -1.89
CA ARG A 31 -5.70 -12.04 -3.04
C ARG A 31 -5.15 -10.78 -3.66
N ARG A 32 -4.01 -10.87 -4.32
CA ARG A 32 -3.41 -9.76 -5.05
C ARG A 32 -4.25 -9.33 -6.25
N PRO A 33 -4.28 -8.02 -6.59
CA PRO A 33 -4.99 -7.53 -7.75
C PRO A 33 -4.45 -8.07 -9.07
N TYR A 34 -3.14 -8.28 -9.15
CA TYR A 34 -2.46 -8.89 -10.29
C TYR A 34 -1.58 -10.01 -9.80
N ASN A 35 -1.68 -11.19 -10.42
CA ASN A 35 -0.92 -12.38 -10.07
C ASN A 35 -0.12 -12.84 -11.28
N GLY A 36 1.19 -12.97 -11.13
CA GLY A 36 2.11 -13.39 -12.18
C GLY A 36 3.39 -14.00 -11.59
N LYS A 37 4.07 -14.82 -12.38
CA LYS A 37 5.29 -15.54 -11.97
C LYS A 37 6.52 -14.65 -11.81
N GLY A 38 6.45 -13.39 -12.24
CA GLY A 38 7.56 -12.46 -12.14
C GLY A 38 7.18 -11.02 -12.49
N ARG A 39 8.10 -10.08 -12.24
CA ARG A 39 7.87 -8.64 -12.43
C ARG A 39 7.41 -8.27 -13.85
N ARG A 40 7.93 -8.95 -14.87
CA ARG A 40 7.58 -8.69 -16.27
C ARG A 40 6.12 -9.03 -16.54
N GLU A 41 5.68 -10.21 -16.14
CA GLU A 41 4.30 -10.66 -16.32
C GLU A 41 3.31 -9.77 -15.56
N ILE A 42 3.63 -9.44 -14.29
CA ILE A 42 2.80 -8.53 -13.49
C ILE A 42 2.68 -7.15 -14.17
N ARG A 43 3.78 -6.60 -14.69
CA ARG A 43 3.76 -5.35 -15.46
C ARG A 43 2.83 -5.45 -16.67
N ASP A 44 2.98 -6.51 -17.45
CA ASP A 44 2.22 -6.70 -18.68
C ASP A 44 0.71 -6.84 -18.36
N LEU A 45 0.34 -7.52 -17.27
CA LEU A 45 -1.03 -7.59 -16.76
C LEU A 45 -1.58 -6.23 -16.33
N ILE A 46 -0.78 -5.44 -15.60
CA ILE A 46 -1.17 -4.08 -15.17
C ILE A 46 -1.41 -3.18 -16.39
N LEU A 47 -0.56 -3.28 -17.41
CA LEU A 47 -0.68 -2.48 -18.64
C LEU A 47 -1.83 -2.94 -19.54
N ALA A 48 -2.12 -4.23 -19.55
CA ALA A 48 -3.19 -4.79 -20.36
C ALA A 48 -4.59 -4.42 -19.85
N ARG A 49 -4.80 -4.42 -18.51
CA ARG A 49 -6.14 -4.28 -17.94
C ARG A 49 -6.15 -3.44 -16.67
N GLN A 50 -7.09 -2.48 -16.59
CA GLN A 50 -7.46 -1.86 -15.32
C GLN A 50 -8.28 -2.84 -14.49
N ILE A 51 -7.76 -3.23 -13.33
CA ILE A 51 -8.54 -4.01 -12.38
C ILE A 51 -9.47 -3.11 -11.57
N LYS A 52 -10.62 -3.65 -11.19
CA LYS A 52 -11.55 -3.04 -10.24
C LYS A 52 -12.26 -4.16 -9.49
N ILE A 53 -12.78 -3.83 -8.31
CA ILE A 53 -13.68 -4.68 -7.56
C ILE A 53 -15.11 -4.35 -8.05
N ASP A 54 -15.85 -5.36 -8.46
CA ASP A 54 -17.25 -5.19 -8.79
C ASP A 54 -18.13 -5.29 -7.53
N TYR A 55 -19.25 -4.54 -7.49
CA TYR A 55 -20.10 -4.47 -6.29
C TYR A 55 -20.73 -5.81 -5.90
N ASN A 56 -20.92 -6.72 -6.84
CA ASN A 56 -21.39 -8.09 -6.60
C ASN A 56 -20.32 -9.03 -6.03
N GLU A 57 -19.06 -8.62 -6.04
CA GLU A 57 -17.93 -9.38 -5.48
C GLU A 57 -17.55 -8.90 -4.08
N ILE A 58 -18.30 -7.97 -3.49
CA ILE A 58 -17.98 -7.42 -2.16
C ILE A 58 -18.11 -8.51 -1.10
N PRO A 59 -17.01 -8.83 -0.37
CA PRO A 59 -17.08 -9.81 0.71
C PRO A 59 -17.95 -9.30 1.87
N GLN A 60 -18.52 -10.25 2.62
CA GLN A 60 -19.32 -9.93 3.79
C GLN A 60 -18.53 -9.06 4.78
N GLY A 61 -19.18 -8.03 5.31
CA GLY A 61 -18.59 -7.10 6.27
C GLY A 61 -17.90 -5.86 5.65
N TRP A 62 -17.77 -5.81 4.32
CA TRP A 62 -17.24 -4.64 3.63
C TRP A 62 -18.35 -3.77 3.02
N SER A 63 -18.13 -2.46 2.96
CA SER A 63 -19.08 -1.50 2.40
C SER A 63 -18.79 -1.17 0.93
N THR A 64 -19.81 -0.68 0.22
CA THR A 64 -19.63 -0.12 -1.12
C THR A 64 -18.66 1.06 -1.13
N SER A 65 -18.70 1.90 -0.10
CA SER A 65 -17.75 3.02 0.05
C SER A 65 -16.30 2.55 0.15
N ALA A 66 -16.03 1.39 0.78
CA ALA A 66 -14.70 0.79 0.80
C ALA A 66 -14.26 0.36 -0.60
N VAL A 67 -15.17 -0.23 -1.39
CA VAL A 67 -14.90 -0.60 -2.79
C VAL A 67 -14.61 0.62 -3.64
N ASP A 68 -15.38 1.69 -3.49
CA ASP A 68 -15.16 2.95 -4.22
C ASP A 68 -13.79 3.55 -3.89
N PHE A 69 -13.42 3.55 -2.61
CA PHE A 69 -12.12 4.01 -2.14
C PHE A 69 -10.98 3.22 -2.79
N ILE A 70 -11.04 1.89 -2.70
CA ILE A 70 -10.01 1.01 -3.28
C ILE A 70 -9.93 1.18 -4.79
N ASN A 71 -11.07 1.16 -5.49
CA ASN A 71 -11.13 1.35 -6.94
C ASN A 71 -10.61 2.73 -7.36
N GLY A 72 -10.80 3.76 -6.54
CA GLY A 72 -10.25 5.09 -6.74
C GLY A 72 -8.72 5.10 -6.64
N LEU A 73 -8.16 4.42 -5.64
CA LEU A 73 -6.71 4.36 -5.40
C LEU A 73 -5.94 3.54 -6.43
N ILE A 74 -6.51 2.41 -6.93
CA ILE A 74 -5.82 1.52 -7.88
C ILE A 74 -5.95 1.95 -9.34
N LYS A 75 -6.36 3.19 -9.63
CA LYS A 75 -6.39 3.71 -10.99
C LYS A 75 -4.98 3.69 -11.60
N ARG A 76 -4.87 3.18 -12.85
CA ARG A 76 -3.59 3.11 -13.57
C ARG A 76 -3.04 4.49 -13.88
N LYS A 77 -3.91 5.42 -14.30
CA LYS A 77 -3.51 6.81 -14.61
C LYS A 77 -3.39 7.62 -13.33
N PRO A 78 -2.19 8.14 -12.98
CA PRO A 78 -1.98 8.89 -11.75
C PRO A 78 -2.95 10.07 -11.57
N ALA A 79 -3.22 10.81 -12.65
CA ALA A 79 -4.13 11.96 -12.61
C ALA A 79 -5.61 11.62 -12.33
N GLN A 80 -6.00 10.35 -12.46
CA GLN A 80 -7.36 9.88 -12.15
C GLN A 80 -7.45 9.16 -10.80
N ARG A 81 -6.31 9.02 -10.13
CA ARG A 81 -6.19 8.30 -8.88
C ARG A 81 -6.72 9.17 -7.74
N LEU A 82 -7.46 8.58 -6.83
CA LEU A 82 -7.89 9.25 -5.60
C LEU A 82 -6.64 9.74 -4.84
N GLY A 83 -6.65 11.00 -4.41
CA GLY A 83 -5.50 11.67 -3.82
C GLY A 83 -4.62 12.43 -4.82
N ALA A 84 -4.93 12.39 -6.13
CA ALA A 84 -4.16 13.11 -7.15
C ALA A 84 -4.12 14.64 -6.91
N ASN A 85 -5.20 15.20 -6.33
CA ASN A 85 -5.29 16.64 -5.98
C ASN A 85 -4.95 16.92 -4.50
N GLY A 86 -4.43 15.93 -3.79
CA GLY A 86 -3.95 16.08 -2.42
C GLY A 86 -4.63 15.14 -1.41
N PRO A 87 -4.10 15.09 -0.17
CA PRO A 87 -4.53 14.16 0.86
C PRO A 87 -5.97 14.40 1.35
N SER A 88 -6.50 15.60 1.15
CA SER A 88 -7.89 15.94 1.51
C SER A 88 -8.91 15.08 0.76
N GLU A 89 -8.64 14.68 -0.49
CA GLU A 89 -9.51 13.75 -1.21
C GLU A 89 -9.66 12.41 -0.48
N ILE A 90 -8.58 11.94 0.14
CA ILE A 90 -8.57 10.71 0.94
C ILE A 90 -9.38 10.90 2.20
N LYS A 91 -9.08 11.96 2.98
CA LYS A 91 -9.72 12.23 4.28
C LYS A 91 -11.23 12.48 4.15
N LEU A 92 -11.67 13.13 3.08
CA LEU A 92 -13.07 13.45 2.83
C LEU A 92 -13.86 12.33 2.12
N HIS A 93 -13.20 11.21 1.80
CA HIS A 93 -13.88 10.11 1.11
C HIS A 93 -14.99 9.51 2.00
N PRO A 94 -16.16 9.15 1.46
CA PRO A 94 -17.29 8.62 2.23
C PRO A 94 -16.97 7.42 3.13
N TRP A 95 -15.95 6.64 2.81
CA TRP A 95 -15.50 5.53 3.65
C TRP A 95 -14.96 5.98 5.01
N PHE A 96 -14.45 7.22 5.08
CA PHE A 96 -13.91 7.82 6.31
C PHE A 96 -14.86 8.83 6.97
N ARG A 97 -16.15 8.83 6.63
CA ARG A 97 -17.13 9.80 7.16
C ARG A 97 -17.11 9.93 8.68
N ASP A 98 -17.01 8.81 9.37
CA ASP A 98 -17.06 8.75 10.84
C ASP A 98 -15.67 8.53 11.47
N PHE A 99 -14.60 8.77 10.70
CA PHE A 99 -13.23 8.57 11.15
C PHE A 99 -12.67 9.87 11.73
N ASP A 100 -12.19 9.79 12.97
CA ASP A 100 -11.63 10.95 13.69
C ASP A 100 -10.15 11.14 13.35
N TRP A 101 -9.90 11.91 12.30
CA TRP A 101 -8.55 12.25 11.85
C TRP A 101 -7.76 13.06 12.88
N ASP A 102 -8.43 13.93 13.63
CA ASP A 102 -7.78 14.78 14.65
C ASP A 102 -7.30 13.92 15.83
N ALA A 103 -8.10 12.93 16.24
CA ALA A 103 -7.69 11.96 17.24
C ALA A 103 -6.51 11.10 16.77
N LEU A 104 -6.49 10.70 15.49
CA LEU A 104 -5.36 9.96 14.91
C LEU A 104 -4.09 10.82 14.91
N GLU A 105 -4.16 12.04 14.37
CA GLU A 105 -3.01 12.95 14.26
C GLU A 105 -2.45 13.40 15.61
N SER A 106 -3.31 13.49 16.65
CA SER A 106 -2.92 13.82 18.03
C SER A 106 -2.55 12.60 18.87
N TYR A 107 -2.45 11.41 18.28
CA TYR A 107 -2.14 10.14 18.99
C TYR A 107 -3.11 9.79 20.12
N LYS A 108 -4.36 10.22 20.04
CA LYS A 108 -5.41 9.93 21.03
C LYS A 108 -6.29 8.74 20.67
N MET A 109 -6.15 8.23 19.43
CA MET A 109 -6.90 7.07 18.98
C MET A 109 -6.26 5.80 19.50
N ASP A 110 -7.06 4.93 20.10
CA ASP A 110 -6.60 3.58 20.45
C ASP A 110 -6.29 2.76 19.20
N SER A 111 -5.12 2.09 19.20
CA SER A 111 -4.77 1.19 18.10
C SER A 111 -5.70 -0.03 18.12
N PRO A 112 -6.33 -0.37 16.97
CA PRO A 112 -7.12 -1.60 16.85
C PRO A 112 -6.28 -2.87 16.96
N PHE A 113 -4.97 -2.75 16.77
CA PHE A 113 -4.01 -3.83 16.93
C PHE A 113 -2.93 -3.41 17.93
N LYS A 114 -2.83 -4.15 19.04
CA LYS A 114 -1.77 -4.00 20.04
C LYS A 114 -0.98 -5.30 20.04
N PRO A 115 0.29 -5.28 19.54
CA PRO A 115 1.11 -6.48 19.58
C PRO A 115 1.34 -6.92 21.03
N PRO A 116 1.55 -8.23 21.29
CA PRO A 116 1.99 -8.70 22.59
C PRO A 116 3.29 -8.00 23.01
N THR A 117 3.43 -7.70 24.29
CA THR A 117 4.64 -6.99 24.83
C THR A 117 5.76 -7.93 25.24
N ASP A 118 5.56 -9.23 25.13
CA ASP A 118 6.53 -10.26 25.39
C ASP A 118 7.54 -10.36 24.23
N ASP A 119 8.77 -10.68 24.56
CA ASP A 119 9.98 -10.65 23.71
C ASP A 119 9.92 -11.48 22.40
N GLU A 120 8.82 -12.18 22.13
CA GLU A 120 8.69 -13.11 20.99
C GLU A 120 8.35 -12.44 19.65
N ASN A 121 8.14 -11.12 19.62
CA ASN A 121 7.89 -10.39 18.38
C ASN A 121 9.14 -10.24 17.49
N PHE A 122 10.29 -10.68 18.00
CA PHE A 122 11.57 -10.66 17.30
C PHE A 122 12.11 -12.10 17.15
N ASP A 123 12.18 -12.61 15.93
CA ASP A 123 12.85 -13.89 15.67
C ASP A 123 14.37 -13.70 15.76
N LYS A 124 14.91 -13.98 16.94
CA LYS A 124 16.35 -13.87 17.23
C LYS A 124 17.21 -14.71 16.27
N LYS A 125 16.68 -15.81 15.71
CA LYS A 125 17.43 -16.66 14.77
C LYS A 125 17.64 -16.00 13.41
N ASN A 126 16.69 -15.18 12.95
CA ASN A 126 16.81 -14.48 11.68
C ASN A 126 17.60 -13.17 11.80
N SER A 127 17.52 -12.48 12.95
CA SER A 127 18.25 -11.22 13.16
C SER A 127 19.77 -11.40 13.23
N GLU A 128 20.26 -12.51 13.77
CA GLU A 128 21.72 -12.76 13.89
C GLU A 128 22.36 -13.20 12.57
N SER A 129 21.60 -13.79 11.63
CA SER A 129 22.15 -14.27 10.36
C SER A 129 22.21 -13.18 9.28
N GLU A 130 21.21 -12.27 9.25
CA GLU A 130 21.14 -11.23 8.23
C GLU A 130 22.08 -10.05 8.46
N TRP A 131 22.46 -9.78 9.72
CA TRP A 131 23.34 -8.66 10.05
C TRP A 131 24.85 -9.00 10.07
N LYS A 132 25.20 -10.28 10.04
CA LYS A 132 26.63 -10.71 10.04
C LYS A 132 27.34 -10.46 8.71
N ASP A 133 26.60 -10.28 7.62
CA ASP A 133 27.18 -10.07 6.28
C ASP A 133 27.27 -8.58 5.88
N ILE A 134 26.83 -7.66 6.73
CA ILE A 134 27.00 -6.21 6.50
C ILE A 134 28.34 -5.82 7.12
N ASN A 135 29.40 -5.89 6.33
CA ASN A 135 30.71 -5.38 6.75
C ASN A 135 30.74 -3.83 6.69
N GLU A 136 31.64 -3.21 7.44
CA GLU A 136 31.78 -1.75 7.49
C GLU A 136 32.04 -1.12 6.10
N GLU A 137 32.68 -1.83 5.18
CA GLU A 137 32.93 -1.36 3.79
C GLU A 137 31.63 -1.24 2.99
N SER A 138 30.68 -2.16 3.18
CA SER A 138 29.37 -2.10 2.50
C SER A 138 28.53 -0.93 3.01
N LEU A 139 28.62 -0.61 4.31
CA LEU A 139 27.95 0.56 4.91
C LEU A 139 28.57 1.87 4.43
N GLN A 140 29.91 1.95 4.36
CA GLN A 140 30.63 3.12 3.88
C GLN A 140 30.28 3.42 2.41
N HIS A 141 30.22 2.40 1.57
CA HIS A 141 29.83 2.53 0.17
C HIS A 141 28.38 3.03 -0.01
N CYS A 142 27.45 2.61 0.86
CA CYS A 142 26.06 3.13 0.84
C CYS A 142 25.99 4.60 1.26
N ILE A 143 26.85 5.05 2.18
CA ILE A 143 26.91 6.44 2.66
C ILE A 143 27.50 7.36 1.59
N GLU A 144 28.45 6.89 0.80
CA GLU A 144 29.08 7.65 -0.29
C GLU A 144 28.17 7.82 -1.52
N LEU A 145 27.08 7.02 -1.61
CA LEU A 145 26.11 7.07 -2.71
C LEU A 145 24.87 7.93 -2.37
N LEU A 146 24.75 8.46 -1.16
CA LEU A 146 23.68 9.36 -0.68
C LEU A 146 24.13 10.80 -0.66
#